data_882812dcdbcef96ab59a09d00d5fc962
#
_entry.id   882812dcdbcef96ab59a09d00d5fc962
#
_cell.length_a   1.000
_cell.length_b   1.000
_cell.length_c   1.000
_cell.angle_alpha   90.00
_cell.angle_beta   90.00
_cell.angle_gamma   90.00
#
_symmetry.space_group_name_H-M   'P 1'
#
loop_
_entity.id
_entity.type
_entity.pdbx_description
1 polymer ?
#
loop_
_entity_poly.entity_id
_entity_poly.type
_entity_poly.pdbx_seq_one_letter_code
_entity_poly.pdbx_strand_id
1 'polypeptide(L)'
;MRYIFLFLIVANLNLFAFENFFYDFSVRANYAKYFNSRNTAFKIKTQKYYISDDYYVEVSNSILGDYAYYSFFNRKNGASYIFPGSYVIKVGRYGIEQIKIFFLNRADTFIRIKAGDVHSSADFYLINTFIYKDIKLPFKISDIATGSFLEIAKYISNFIDFELFRPRSLEAYDNISNIVDSLRSFLKVSPLIFEVHDGAMNELGEMVYIRTGEPQREPIGFNCSGFGKWVADSIYKAMTGKLLKIKDLKVKHIGIRGNSFTKYYEFSRDPFFGLDWTRNIAYKLKNVDANLDLSRVKELDVNNIGFLKYIENRGYEIDNLEFILYYLAVKEPGHMYFGSLNTTINGFPGKVFHKHVVVLFPFIDRESIFRVSLMEINDETSIKSLRGRYPNSYIHLVRAKVPKNISIVPIPKRINKDK
;
A
#
# COMPACT_ATOMS: atom_id res chain seq x y z
N MET A 1 4.67 9.39 50.71
CA MET A 1 4.03 10.21 49.69
C MET A 1 4.49 9.70 48.34
N ARG A 2 3.72 8.81 47.67
CA ARG A 2 4.02 8.24 46.37
C ARG A 2 3.23 9.02 45.34
N TYR A 3 3.88 9.73 44.46
CA TYR A 3 3.28 10.41 43.30
C TYR A 3 3.02 9.37 42.22
N ILE A 4 1.75 9.06 42.00
CA ILE A 4 1.27 8.31 40.83
C ILE A 4 1.22 9.32 39.68
N PHE A 5 2.17 9.23 38.73
CA PHE A 5 2.08 9.94 37.45
C PHE A 5 1.07 9.19 36.58
N LEU A 6 -0.13 9.73 36.50
CA LEU A 6 -1.13 9.32 35.53
C LEU A 6 -0.72 9.89 34.17
N PHE A 7 -0.12 9.08 33.33
CA PHE A 7 0.07 9.40 31.91
C PHE A 7 -1.31 9.34 31.24
N LEU A 8 -1.99 10.48 31.17
CA LEU A 8 -3.08 10.71 30.25
C LEU A 8 -2.49 10.76 28.84
N ILE A 9 -2.48 9.63 28.13
CA ILE A 9 -2.34 9.63 26.66
C ILE A 9 -3.64 10.23 26.14
N VAL A 10 -3.65 11.54 25.99
CA VAL A 10 -4.65 12.24 25.18
C VAL A 10 -4.33 11.86 23.72
N ALA A 11 -4.95 10.79 23.23
CA ALA A 11 -5.09 10.58 21.81
C ALA A 11 -5.92 11.78 21.30
N ASN A 12 -5.24 12.80 20.81
CA ASN A 12 -5.83 13.88 20.04
C ASN A 12 -6.35 13.29 18.72
N LEU A 13 -7.45 12.55 18.81
CA LEU A 13 -8.36 12.36 17.72
C LEU A 13 -8.87 13.77 17.39
N ASN A 14 -8.44 14.33 16.28
CA ASN A 14 -9.09 15.46 15.67
C ASN A 14 -10.53 15.04 15.29
N LEU A 15 -11.39 14.96 16.28
CA LEU A 15 -12.81 14.63 16.17
C LEU A 15 -13.57 15.69 15.33
N PHE A 16 -13.02 16.88 15.20
CA PHE A 16 -13.67 18.00 14.50
C PHE A 16 -13.87 17.79 12.99
N ALA A 17 -13.14 16.89 12.35
CA ALA A 17 -13.39 16.53 10.94
C ALA A 17 -14.55 15.51 10.79
N PHE A 18 -15.12 15.02 11.87
CA PHE A 18 -16.14 13.97 11.88
C PHE A 18 -17.58 14.50 11.95
N GLU A 19 -17.79 15.76 12.31
CA GLU A 19 -19.12 16.25 12.70
C GLU A 19 -20.17 16.24 11.59
N ASN A 20 -19.79 16.25 10.33
CA ASN A 20 -20.74 16.33 9.21
C ASN A 20 -21.08 14.99 8.55
N PHE A 21 -20.48 13.86 8.95
CA PHE A 21 -20.60 12.60 8.21
C PHE A 21 -21.44 11.51 8.90
N PHE A 22 -22.06 11.80 10.04
CA PHE A 22 -22.67 10.79 10.91
C PHE A 22 -24.18 10.80 10.95
N TYR A 23 -24.84 11.55 10.10
CA TYR A 23 -26.31 11.69 10.15
C TYR A 23 -27.09 10.63 9.35
N ASP A 24 -26.40 9.66 8.72
CA ASP A 24 -27.02 8.56 8.00
C ASP A 24 -27.88 7.66 8.92
N PHE A 25 -27.61 7.65 10.21
CA PHE A 25 -28.36 6.86 11.19
C PHE A 25 -29.84 7.27 11.26
N SER A 26 -30.18 8.53 11.06
CA SER A 26 -31.58 8.99 11.02
C SER A 26 -32.34 8.34 9.85
N VAL A 27 -31.69 8.19 8.71
CA VAL A 27 -32.28 7.47 7.56
C VAL A 27 -32.41 5.99 7.85
N ARG A 28 -31.37 5.35 8.43
CA ARG A 28 -31.41 3.92 8.79
C ARG A 28 -32.51 3.61 9.83
N ALA A 29 -32.71 4.51 10.80
CA ALA A 29 -33.75 4.38 11.82
C ALA A 29 -35.17 4.32 11.22
N ASN A 30 -35.44 5.01 10.11
CA ASN A 30 -36.74 4.96 9.43
C ASN A 30 -37.06 3.55 8.87
N TYR A 31 -36.02 2.72 8.70
CA TYR A 31 -36.17 1.34 8.21
C TYR A 31 -36.14 0.29 9.31
N ALA A 32 -36.00 0.67 10.58
CA ALA A 32 -35.88 -0.25 11.73
C ALA A 32 -36.96 -1.33 11.78
N LYS A 33 -38.22 -0.98 11.43
CA LYS A 33 -39.34 -1.93 11.41
C LYS A 33 -39.14 -3.11 10.43
N TYR A 34 -38.32 -2.93 9.39
CA TYR A 34 -38.03 -3.96 8.40
C TYR A 34 -36.85 -4.84 8.77
N PHE A 35 -36.14 -4.52 9.85
CA PHE A 35 -34.99 -5.31 10.30
C PHE A 35 -35.37 -6.46 11.25
N ASN A 36 -36.64 -6.54 11.66
CA ASN A 36 -37.09 -7.55 12.60
C ASN A 36 -37.25 -8.94 11.99
N SER A 37 -37.54 -9.03 10.70
CA SER A 37 -37.66 -10.30 10.00
C SER A 37 -37.55 -10.11 8.48
N ARG A 38 -36.94 -11.08 7.81
CA ARG A 38 -36.96 -11.16 6.34
C ARG A 38 -38.39 -11.16 5.78
N ASN A 39 -39.35 -11.72 6.53
CA ASN A 39 -40.74 -11.81 6.09
C ASN A 39 -41.43 -10.44 5.97
N THR A 40 -40.91 -9.42 6.62
CA THR A 40 -41.39 -8.03 6.48
C THR A 40 -40.70 -7.27 5.34
N ALA A 41 -39.73 -7.91 4.66
CA ALA A 41 -39.03 -7.28 3.57
C ALA A 41 -39.89 -7.18 2.31
N PHE A 42 -39.88 -6.01 1.70
CA PHE A 42 -40.50 -5.78 0.39
C PHE A 42 -39.44 -5.07 -0.49
N LYS A 43 -39.65 -5.14 -1.82
CA LYS A 43 -38.77 -4.47 -2.76
C LYS A 43 -38.93 -2.95 -2.65
N ILE A 44 -37.86 -2.27 -2.27
CA ILE A 44 -37.80 -0.81 -2.17
C ILE A 44 -37.32 -0.29 -3.52
N LYS A 45 -38.04 0.66 -4.11
CA LYS A 45 -37.46 1.48 -5.19
C LYS A 45 -36.32 2.31 -4.61
N THR A 46 -35.18 2.35 -5.30
CA THR A 46 -34.05 3.19 -4.88
C THR A 46 -34.50 4.62 -4.59
N GLN A 47 -34.19 5.11 -3.40
CA GLN A 47 -34.58 6.43 -2.90
C GLN A 47 -33.36 7.19 -2.42
N LYS A 48 -33.39 8.53 -2.58
CA LYS A 48 -32.36 9.44 -2.07
C LYS A 48 -32.96 10.26 -0.93
N TYR A 49 -32.25 10.28 0.20
CA TYR A 49 -32.59 11.07 1.37
C TYR A 49 -31.52 12.15 1.57
N TYR A 50 -31.85 13.39 1.30
CA TYR A 50 -30.94 14.52 1.45
C TYR A 50 -30.83 14.89 2.93
N ILE A 51 -29.60 14.92 3.42
CA ILE A 51 -29.24 15.35 4.78
C ILE A 51 -28.83 16.81 4.78
N SER A 52 -28.17 17.25 3.68
CA SER A 52 -27.86 18.63 3.36
C SER A 52 -27.86 18.81 1.84
N ASP A 53 -27.57 20.02 1.34
CA ASP A 53 -27.51 20.33 -0.09
C ASP A 53 -26.52 19.42 -0.84
N ASP A 54 -25.41 19.05 -0.21
CA ASP A 54 -24.36 18.25 -0.79
C ASP A 54 -24.37 16.78 -0.39
N TYR A 55 -25.01 16.44 0.73
CA TYR A 55 -24.94 15.11 1.31
C TYR A 55 -26.28 14.41 1.32
N TYR A 56 -26.31 13.17 0.80
CA TYR A 56 -27.52 12.33 0.80
C TYR A 56 -27.17 10.86 1.03
N VAL A 57 -28.17 10.11 1.49
CA VAL A 57 -28.12 8.67 1.63
C VAL A 57 -29.00 8.03 0.56
N GLU A 58 -28.40 7.21 -0.28
CA GLU A 58 -29.11 6.42 -1.27
C GLU A 58 -29.45 5.07 -0.65
N VAL A 59 -30.76 4.72 -0.63
CA VAL A 59 -31.25 3.49 -0.02
C VAL A 59 -31.80 2.57 -1.08
N SER A 60 -31.37 1.30 -1.03
CA SER A 60 -31.91 0.22 -1.86
C SER A 60 -31.96 -1.07 -1.05
N ASN A 61 -32.70 -2.07 -1.55
CA ASN A 61 -32.63 -3.41 -1.00
C ASN A 61 -32.64 -4.47 -2.08
N SER A 62 -32.17 -5.65 -1.70
CA SER A 62 -32.30 -6.88 -2.49
C SER A 62 -32.79 -8.02 -1.60
N ILE A 63 -33.53 -8.96 -2.21
CA ILE A 63 -33.97 -10.17 -1.53
C ILE A 63 -33.30 -11.34 -2.25
N LEU A 64 -32.52 -12.13 -1.52
CA LEU A 64 -31.78 -13.27 -2.06
C LEU A 64 -31.94 -14.47 -1.12
N GLY A 65 -32.69 -15.46 -1.59
CA GLY A 65 -33.04 -16.65 -0.80
C GLY A 65 -33.75 -16.25 0.52
N ASP A 66 -33.24 -16.75 1.62
CA ASP A 66 -33.80 -16.52 2.96
C ASP A 66 -33.39 -15.18 3.59
N TYR A 67 -32.77 -14.29 2.83
CA TYR A 67 -32.25 -13.03 3.34
C TYR A 67 -32.75 -11.81 2.57
N ALA A 68 -32.93 -10.71 3.32
CA ALA A 68 -33.06 -9.38 2.75
C ALA A 68 -31.78 -8.56 3.09
N TYR A 69 -31.30 -7.81 2.12
CA TYR A 69 -30.15 -6.93 2.25
C TYR A 69 -30.60 -5.50 2.05
N TYR A 70 -30.46 -4.68 3.07
CA TYR A 70 -30.72 -3.24 3.02
C TYR A 70 -29.41 -2.50 2.89
N SER A 71 -29.27 -1.73 1.82
CA SER A 71 -28.03 -0.98 1.51
C SER A 71 -28.28 0.51 1.65
N PHE A 72 -27.43 1.17 2.42
CA PHE A 72 -27.42 2.62 2.67
C PHE A 72 -26.08 3.16 2.20
N PHE A 73 -26.09 3.85 1.06
CA PHE A 73 -24.89 4.42 0.45
C PHE A 73 -24.79 5.89 0.81
N ASN A 74 -23.79 6.26 1.57
CA ASN A 74 -23.47 7.64 1.85
C ASN A 74 -22.86 8.30 0.61
N ARG A 75 -23.41 9.44 0.19
CA ARG A 75 -23.01 10.16 -1.00
C ARG A 75 -22.83 11.65 -0.70
N LYS A 76 -21.82 12.25 -1.31
CA LYS A 76 -21.61 13.69 -1.28
C LYS A 76 -21.31 14.18 -2.68
N ASN A 77 -21.99 15.25 -3.13
CA ASN A 77 -21.75 15.86 -4.42
C ASN A 77 -20.29 16.31 -4.54
N GLY A 78 -19.65 15.99 -5.67
CA GLY A 78 -18.26 16.35 -5.90
C GLY A 78 -17.20 15.54 -5.10
N ALA A 79 -17.59 14.57 -4.27
CA ALA A 79 -16.66 13.70 -3.55
C ALA A 79 -16.74 12.27 -4.05
N SER A 80 -15.59 11.68 -4.38
CA SER A 80 -15.46 10.28 -4.78
C SER A 80 -15.53 9.30 -3.61
N TYR A 81 -15.31 9.80 -2.38
CA TYR A 81 -15.29 9.00 -1.17
C TYR A 81 -15.89 9.72 0.04
N ILE A 82 -16.66 9.00 0.85
CA ILE A 82 -17.21 9.44 2.12
C ILE A 82 -16.87 8.41 3.20
N PHE A 83 -16.62 8.88 4.42
CA PHE A 83 -16.31 8.07 5.58
C PHE A 83 -17.42 8.19 6.66
N PRO A 84 -18.04 7.06 7.07
CA PRO A 84 -18.02 5.73 6.45
C PRO A 84 -18.73 5.73 5.10
N GLY A 85 -18.36 4.77 4.23
CA GLY A 85 -18.87 4.75 2.85
C GLY A 85 -20.30 4.25 2.72
N SER A 86 -20.58 3.07 3.23
CA SER A 86 -21.92 2.47 3.13
C SER A 86 -22.16 1.42 4.19
N TYR A 87 -23.44 1.19 4.46
CA TYR A 87 -23.92 0.12 5.33
C TYR A 87 -24.70 -0.90 4.50
N VAL A 88 -24.47 -2.18 4.76
CA VAL A 88 -25.29 -3.27 4.24
C VAL A 88 -25.77 -4.12 5.42
N ILE A 89 -27.06 -4.10 5.67
CA ILE A 89 -27.71 -4.83 6.77
C ILE A 89 -28.35 -6.08 6.19
N LYS A 90 -27.86 -7.25 6.63
CA LYS A 90 -28.39 -8.57 6.27
C LYS A 90 -29.44 -8.98 7.30
N VAL A 91 -30.67 -9.19 6.87
CA VAL A 91 -31.80 -9.58 7.71
C VAL A 91 -32.24 -10.99 7.33
N GLY A 92 -32.24 -11.88 8.31
CA GLY A 92 -32.74 -13.25 8.19
C GLY A 92 -34.14 -13.41 8.76
N ARG A 93 -34.54 -14.67 9.01
CA ARG A 93 -35.88 -15.01 9.52
C ARG A 93 -36.18 -14.35 10.87
N TYR A 94 -35.20 -14.22 11.73
CA TYR A 94 -35.35 -13.78 13.12
C TYR A 94 -34.74 -12.41 13.42
N GLY A 95 -34.43 -11.64 12.40
CA GLY A 95 -33.87 -10.31 12.52
C GLY A 95 -32.53 -10.13 11.86
N ILE A 96 -31.78 -9.15 12.31
CA ILE A 96 -30.46 -8.81 11.75
C ILE A 96 -29.45 -9.89 12.11
N GLU A 97 -28.83 -10.49 11.10
CA GLU A 97 -27.73 -11.47 11.28
C GLU A 97 -26.35 -10.82 11.19
N GLN A 98 -26.23 -9.82 10.31
CA GLN A 98 -24.95 -9.20 10.01
C GLN A 98 -25.12 -7.77 9.51
N ILE A 99 -24.16 -6.91 9.87
CA ILE A 99 -23.99 -5.60 9.26
C ILE A 99 -22.56 -5.55 8.68
N LYS A 100 -22.44 -5.06 7.43
CA LYS A 100 -21.14 -4.65 6.87
C LYS A 100 -21.12 -3.14 6.72
N ILE A 101 -20.02 -2.53 7.21
CA ILE A 101 -19.75 -1.11 7.05
C ILE A 101 -18.52 -0.98 6.18
N PHE A 102 -18.67 -0.41 4.99
CA PHE A 102 -17.61 -0.34 3.99
C PHE A 102 -16.84 0.98 4.07
N PHE A 103 -15.55 0.92 3.73
CA PHE A 103 -14.61 2.04 3.76
C PHE A 103 -13.82 2.14 2.46
N LEU A 104 -13.17 3.29 2.24
CA LEU A 104 -12.26 3.55 1.13
C LEU A 104 -12.88 3.34 -0.27
N ASN A 105 -14.21 3.42 -0.37
CA ASN A 105 -14.96 3.10 -1.59
C ASN A 105 -14.60 1.72 -2.19
N ARG A 106 -14.31 0.73 -1.32
CA ARG A 106 -13.86 -0.61 -1.70
C ARG A 106 -14.76 -1.69 -1.13
N ALA A 107 -15.08 -2.68 -1.95
CA ALA A 107 -15.88 -3.84 -1.55
C ALA A 107 -15.11 -4.82 -0.64
N ASP A 108 -13.80 -4.75 -0.62
CA ASP A 108 -12.87 -5.61 0.12
C ASP A 108 -12.32 -4.97 1.40
N THR A 109 -12.83 -3.79 1.77
CA THR A 109 -12.45 -3.06 2.98
C THR A 109 -13.69 -2.71 3.78
N PHE A 110 -13.92 -3.45 4.88
CA PHE A 110 -15.14 -3.33 5.67
C PHE A 110 -14.97 -3.86 7.10
N ILE A 111 -15.84 -3.38 7.98
CA ILE A 111 -16.12 -4.00 9.27
C ILE A 111 -17.34 -4.91 9.09
N ARG A 112 -17.21 -6.17 9.51
CA ARG A 112 -18.31 -7.12 9.55
C ARG A 112 -18.75 -7.31 10.99
N ILE A 113 -19.96 -6.86 11.33
CA ILE A 113 -20.56 -7.00 12.65
C ILE A 113 -21.52 -8.18 12.61
N LYS A 114 -21.42 -9.06 13.60
CA LYS A 114 -22.25 -10.25 13.75
C LYS A 114 -23.11 -10.13 15.00
N ALA A 115 -24.35 -10.58 14.94
CA ALA A 115 -25.21 -10.69 16.10
C ALA A 115 -24.63 -11.74 17.08
N GLY A 116 -24.69 -11.44 18.36
CA GLY A 116 -24.51 -12.38 19.46
C GLY A 116 -25.78 -12.36 20.34
N ASP A 117 -25.80 -13.22 21.35
CA ASP A 117 -27.00 -13.36 22.22
C ASP A 117 -27.34 -12.06 22.98
N VAL A 118 -26.33 -11.38 23.52
CA VAL A 118 -26.50 -10.14 24.29
C VAL A 118 -25.80 -8.97 23.60
N HIS A 119 -24.62 -9.19 23.06
CA HIS A 119 -23.74 -8.20 22.45
C HIS A 119 -23.29 -8.66 21.07
N SER A 120 -22.84 -7.73 20.26
CA SER A 120 -22.31 -8.03 18.93
C SER A 120 -20.80 -8.30 18.96
N SER A 121 -20.27 -8.80 17.86
CA SER A 121 -18.83 -8.88 17.63
C SER A 121 -18.46 -8.37 16.23
N ALA A 122 -17.25 -7.85 16.10
CA ALA A 122 -16.76 -7.26 14.85
C ALA A 122 -15.49 -7.91 14.35
N ASP A 123 -15.48 -8.20 13.06
CA ASP A 123 -14.31 -8.61 12.27
C ASP A 123 -13.93 -7.49 11.31
N PHE A 124 -12.63 -7.27 11.11
CA PHE A 124 -12.12 -6.16 10.30
C PHE A 124 -11.33 -6.69 9.10
N TYR A 125 -11.73 -6.24 7.92
CA TYR A 125 -11.11 -6.58 6.66
C TYR A 125 -10.57 -5.32 5.98
N LEU A 126 -9.32 -5.37 5.58
CA LEU A 126 -8.65 -4.30 4.84
C LEU A 126 -8.00 -4.89 3.60
N ILE A 127 -8.46 -4.48 2.42
CA ILE A 127 -7.95 -4.96 1.11
C ILE A 127 -7.87 -6.50 1.11
N ASN A 128 -9.00 -7.16 1.32
CA ASN A 128 -9.14 -8.62 1.46
C ASN A 128 -8.34 -9.28 2.60
N THR A 129 -7.53 -8.53 3.34
CA THR A 129 -6.75 -9.07 4.45
C THR A 129 -7.55 -8.96 5.74
N PHE A 130 -7.64 -10.07 6.45
CA PHE A 130 -8.28 -10.13 7.75
C PHE A 130 -7.32 -9.64 8.84
N ILE A 131 -7.61 -8.51 9.47
CA ILE A 131 -6.65 -7.84 10.36
C ILE A 131 -7.01 -7.90 11.85
N TYR A 132 -8.32 -7.85 12.20
CA TYR A 132 -8.78 -8.02 13.58
C TYR A 132 -10.00 -8.92 13.61
N LYS A 133 -10.04 -9.82 14.58
CA LYS A 133 -11.09 -10.84 14.71
C LYS A 133 -11.83 -10.72 16.03
N ASP A 134 -13.15 -10.86 15.94
CA ASP A 134 -14.05 -11.11 17.06
C ASP A 134 -13.93 -10.07 18.19
N ILE A 135 -13.69 -8.80 17.82
CA ILE A 135 -13.71 -7.68 18.77
C ILE A 135 -15.12 -7.58 19.36
N LYS A 136 -15.25 -7.79 20.66
CA LYS A 136 -16.53 -7.71 21.35
C LYS A 136 -17.00 -6.26 21.41
N LEU A 137 -18.25 -6.03 21.02
CA LEU A 137 -18.91 -4.72 21.06
C LEU A 137 -19.96 -4.72 22.16
N PRO A 138 -20.05 -3.68 23.01
CA PRO A 138 -21.04 -3.60 24.08
C PRO A 138 -22.44 -3.19 23.58
N PHE A 139 -22.67 -3.28 22.27
CA PHE A 139 -23.89 -2.86 21.58
C PHE A 139 -24.65 -4.07 21.05
N LYS A 140 -25.98 -4.02 21.09
CA LYS A 140 -26.81 -4.95 20.32
C LYS A 140 -26.72 -4.61 18.84
N ILE A 141 -26.89 -5.61 17.98
CA ILE A 141 -26.81 -5.39 16.53
C ILE A 141 -27.92 -4.45 16.03
N SER A 142 -29.09 -4.43 16.69
CA SER A 142 -30.19 -3.49 16.42
C SER A 142 -29.77 -2.03 16.66
N ASP A 143 -29.02 -1.79 17.73
CA ASP A 143 -28.58 -0.45 18.11
C ASP A 143 -27.52 0.06 17.11
N ILE A 144 -26.66 -0.86 16.63
CA ILE A 144 -25.69 -0.56 15.58
C ILE A 144 -26.38 -0.28 14.24
N ALA A 145 -27.43 -1.01 13.92
CA ALA A 145 -28.17 -0.83 12.67
C ALA A 145 -28.80 0.57 12.56
N THR A 146 -29.25 1.14 13.66
CA THR A 146 -29.99 2.42 13.70
C THR A 146 -29.22 3.55 14.39
N GLY A 147 -28.13 3.25 15.09
CA GLY A 147 -27.34 4.21 15.83
C GLY A 147 -26.23 4.89 15.03
N SER A 148 -25.60 5.89 15.64
CA SER A 148 -24.47 6.60 15.05
C SER A 148 -23.22 5.72 14.98
N PHE A 149 -22.51 5.78 13.83
CA PHE A 149 -21.21 5.12 13.71
C PHE A 149 -20.15 5.70 14.66
N LEU A 150 -20.29 6.95 15.07
CA LEU A 150 -19.37 7.62 15.96
C LEU A 150 -19.20 6.88 17.29
N GLU A 151 -20.29 6.38 17.87
CA GLU A 151 -20.25 5.63 19.12
C GLU A 151 -19.47 4.31 18.96
N ILE A 152 -19.67 3.64 17.84
CA ILE A 152 -18.94 2.42 17.51
C ILE A 152 -17.47 2.75 17.30
N ALA A 153 -17.17 3.78 16.50
CA ALA A 153 -15.81 4.20 16.19
C ALA A 153 -15.01 4.59 17.44
N LYS A 154 -15.63 5.34 18.37
CA LYS A 154 -15.02 5.67 19.66
C LYS A 154 -14.66 4.43 20.45
N TYR A 155 -15.54 3.44 20.50
CA TYR A 155 -15.29 2.22 21.24
C TYR A 155 -14.19 1.37 20.59
N ILE A 156 -14.29 1.10 19.29
CA ILE A 156 -13.36 0.21 18.58
C ILE A 156 -11.96 0.79 18.46
N SER A 157 -11.79 2.12 18.45
CA SER A 157 -10.47 2.77 18.39
C SER A 157 -9.57 2.46 19.61
N ASN A 158 -10.12 1.90 20.68
CA ASN A 158 -9.34 1.39 21.82
C ASN A 158 -8.66 0.04 21.54
N PHE A 159 -9.10 -0.68 20.50
CA PHE A 159 -8.66 -2.05 20.23
C PHE A 159 -7.96 -2.21 18.89
N ILE A 160 -8.20 -1.29 17.97
CA ILE A 160 -7.69 -1.36 16.60
C ILE A 160 -7.03 -0.05 16.19
N ASP A 161 -6.16 -0.16 15.22
CA ASP A 161 -5.60 0.99 14.51
C ASP A 161 -6.61 1.52 13.49
N PHE A 162 -7.48 2.42 13.95
CA PHE A 162 -8.56 2.92 13.14
C PHE A 162 -8.11 3.85 11.99
N GLU A 163 -6.87 4.36 12.06
CA GLU A 163 -6.28 5.15 10.97
C GLU A 163 -6.18 4.36 9.66
N LEU A 164 -6.09 3.02 9.74
CA LEU A 164 -6.06 2.16 8.55
C LEU A 164 -7.36 2.20 7.73
N PHE A 165 -8.46 2.66 8.30
CA PHE A 165 -9.74 2.79 7.61
C PHE A 165 -10.07 4.23 7.19
N ARG A 166 -9.19 5.17 7.53
CA ARG A 166 -9.39 6.59 7.30
C ARG A 166 -8.36 7.14 6.31
N PRO A 167 -8.78 7.90 5.28
CA PRO A 167 -7.82 8.55 4.39
C PRO A 167 -7.01 9.60 5.17
N ARG A 168 -5.71 9.65 4.88
CA ARG A 168 -4.80 10.67 5.40
C ARG A 168 -4.97 12.00 4.64
N SER A 169 -4.39 13.08 5.20
CA SER A 169 -4.25 14.35 4.47
C SER A 169 -3.50 14.12 3.15
N LEU A 170 -4.04 14.66 2.06
CA LEU A 170 -3.49 14.51 0.72
C LEU A 170 -2.09 15.12 0.58
N GLU A 171 -1.81 16.19 1.31
CA GLU A 171 -0.51 16.86 1.34
C GLU A 171 0.65 15.93 1.73
N ALA A 172 0.34 14.88 2.51
CA ALA A 172 1.34 13.88 2.91
C ALA A 172 1.91 13.08 1.73
N TYR A 173 1.23 13.10 0.56
CA TYR A 173 1.60 12.35 -0.64
C TYR A 173 2.10 13.22 -1.78
N ASP A 174 2.15 14.54 -1.65
CA ASP A 174 2.56 15.45 -2.72
C ASP A 174 3.93 15.08 -3.30
N ASN A 175 4.89 14.71 -2.45
CA ASN A 175 6.23 14.32 -2.91
C ASN A 175 6.19 13.06 -3.80
N ILE A 176 5.35 12.09 -3.44
CA ILE A 176 5.18 10.85 -4.20
C ILE A 176 4.48 11.13 -5.51
N SER A 177 3.40 11.91 -5.51
CA SER A 177 2.68 12.30 -6.73
C SER A 177 3.61 13.04 -7.68
N ASN A 178 4.41 13.98 -7.17
CA ASN A 178 5.33 14.80 -7.99
C ASN A 178 6.42 13.95 -8.66
N ILE A 179 7.05 12.99 -7.95
CA ILE A 179 8.06 12.11 -8.57
C ILE A 179 7.42 11.19 -9.59
N VAL A 180 6.23 10.63 -9.32
CA VAL A 180 5.49 9.77 -10.25
C VAL A 180 5.15 10.52 -11.53
N ASP A 181 4.62 11.75 -11.44
CA ASP A 181 4.27 12.56 -12.59
C ASP A 181 5.51 12.99 -13.39
N SER A 182 6.63 13.26 -12.70
CA SER A 182 7.91 13.55 -13.33
C SER A 182 8.46 12.34 -14.10
N LEU A 183 8.39 11.14 -13.51
CA LEU A 183 8.80 9.89 -14.18
C LEU A 183 7.92 9.60 -15.39
N ARG A 184 6.59 9.70 -15.26
CA ARG A 184 5.64 9.53 -16.38
C ARG A 184 5.93 10.50 -17.53
N SER A 185 6.15 11.76 -17.19
CA SER A 185 6.47 12.79 -18.17
C SER A 185 7.80 12.51 -18.88
N PHE A 186 8.80 12.08 -18.12
CA PHE A 186 10.10 11.71 -18.67
C PHE A 186 9.99 10.51 -19.61
N LEU A 187 9.34 9.42 -19.18
CA LEU A 187 9.18 8.20 -20.00
C LEU A 187 8.39 8.41 -21.28
N LYS A 188 7.45 9.37 -21.31
CA LYS A 188 6.70 9.73 -22.53
C LYS A 188 7.53 10.41 -23.61
N VAL A 189 8.52 11.21 -23.22
CA VAL A 189 9.31 12.04 -24.16
C VAL A 189 10.72 11.50 -24.38
N SER A 190 11.16 10.56 -23.57
CA SER A 190 12.48 9.96 -23.70
C SER A 190 12.51 8.91 -24.81
N PRO A 191 13.62 8.81 -25.54
CA PRO A 191 13.80 7.69 -26.47
C PRO A 191 13.67 6.38 -25.70
N LEU A 192 13.18 5.33 -26.38
CA LEU A 192 13.05 4.00 -25.82
C LEU A 192 14.34 3.62 -25.07
N ILE A 193 14.21 3.37 -23.77
CA ILE A 193 15.30 2.83 -22.95
C ILE A 193 15.36 1.34 -23.26
N PHE A 194 16.46 0.86 -23.81
CA PHE A 194 16.57 -0.56 -24.08
C PHE A 194 16.76 -1.36 -22.81
N GLU A 195 16.24 -2.58 -22.79
CA GLU A 195 16.59 -3.55 -21.78
C GLU A 195 17.96 -4.13 -22.10
N VAL A 196 18.95 -3.77 -21.31
CA VAL A 196 20.33 -4.24 -21.44
C VAL A 196 20.66 -5.09 -20.23
N HIS A 197 21.05 -6.33 -20.44
CA HIS A 197 21.19 -7.37 -19.41
C HIS A 197 21.96 -6.92 -18.15
N ASP A 198 22.95 -6.09 -18.27
CA ASP A 198 23.81 -5.62 -17.16
C ASP A 198 23.94 -4.08 -17.15
N GLY A 199 22.94 -3.37 -17.66
CA GLY A 199 23.01 -1.94 -17.92
C GLY A 199 22.63 -1.09 -16.70
N ALA A 200 23.44 -0.05 -16.43
CA ALA A 200 23.13 1.01 -15.46
C ALA A 200 23.83 2.33 -15.87
N MET A 201 23.45 3.42 -15.20
CA MET A 201 24.18 4.69 -15.23
C MET A 201 25.20 4.72 -14.07
N ASN A 202 26.43 5.16 -14.32
CA ASN A 202 27.46 5.33 -13.28
C ASN A 202 27.33 6.70 -12.58
N GLU A 203 28.23 6.99 -11.66
CA GLU A 203 28.30 8.25 -10.93
C GLU A 203 28.69 9.48 -11.76
N LEU A 204 29.19 9.28 -12.97
CA LEU A 204 29.53 10.34 -13.95
C LEU A 204 28.37 10.62 -14.91
N GLY A 205 27.29 9.83 -14.84
CA GLY A 205 26.14 9.94 -15.75
C GLY A 205 26.32 9.17 -17.04
N GLU A 206 27.29 8.27 -17.12
CA GLU A 206 27.57 7.45 -18.28
C GLU A 206 26.86 6.10 -18.21
N MET A 207 26.40 5.58 -19.35
CA MET A 207 25.80 4.24 -19.41
C MET A 207 26.89 3.18 -19.47
N VAL A 208 26.90 2.30 -18.46
CA VAL A 208 27.96 1.29 -18.27
C VAL A 208 27.36 -0.09 -17.97
N TYR A 209 28.16 -1.13 -18.13
CA TYR A 209 27.84 -2.45 -17.59
C TYR A 209 28.16 -2.51 -16.10
N ILE A 210 27.22 -2.96 -15.28
CA ILE A 210 27.35 -2.98 -13.80
C ILE A 210 28.55 -3.83 -13.37
N ARG A 211 28.81 -4.97 -14.01
CA ARG A 211 29.87 -5.90 -13.63
C ARG A 211 31.24 -5.34 -13.88
N THR A 212 31.48 -4.87 -15.10
CA THR A 212 32.82 -4.42 -15.55
C THR A 212 33.08 -2.94 -15.29
N GLY A 213 32.03 -2.11 -15.28
CA GLY A 213 32.13 -0.65 -15.25
C GLY A 213 32.48 -0.06 -16.62
N GLU A 214 32.63 -0.89 -17.66
CA GLU A 214 32.93 -0.45 -19.02
C GLU A 214 31.73 0.26 -19.64
N PRO A 215 31.96 1.25 -20.53
CA PRO A 215 30.89 1.90 -21.29
C PRO A 215 30.09 0.88 -22.11
N GLN A 216 28.75 1.06 -22.11
CA GLN A 216 27.88 0.24 -22.92
C GLN A 216 28.12 0.48 -24.45
N ARG A 217 27.99 -0.58 -25.21
CA ARG A 217 27.86 -0.50 -26.68
C ARG A 217 26.36 -0.39 -27.02
N GLU A 218 26.06 0.20 -28.15
CA GLU A 218 24.67 0.29 -28.63
C GLU A 218 24.02 -1.11 -28.79
N PRO A 219 22.78 -1.30 -28.39
CA PRO A 219 21.90 -0.32 -27.75
C PRO A 219 22.24 -0.09 -26.26
N ILE A 220 22.23 1.19 -25.82
CA ILE A 220 22.42 1.53 -24.41
C ILE A 220 21.10 1.44 -23.64
N GLY A 221 21.16 1.06 -22.35
CA GLY A 221 19.95 0.93 -21.54
C GLY A 221 20.19 0.41 -20.14
N PHE A 222 19.12 -0.01 -19.50
CA PHE A 222 19.11 -0.52 -18.14
C PHE A 222 18.72 -1.99 -18.07
N ASN A 223 19.18 -2.68 -17.03
CA ASN A 223 18.44 -3.81 -16.48
C ASN A 223 17.50 -3.30 -15.36
N CYS A 224 16.73 -4.19 -14.75
CA CYS A 224 15.79 -3.81 -13.69
C CYS A 224 16.47 -3.15 -12.48
N SER A 225 17.68 -3.58 -12.14
CA SER A 225 18.48 -3.01 -11.04
C SER A 225 19.07 -1.67 -11.40
N GLY A 226 19.55 -1.51 -12.65
CA GLY A 226 20.03 -0.24 -13.18
C GLY A 226 18.92 0.81 -13.27
N PHE A 227 17.71 0.41 -13.66
CA PHE A 227 16.54 1.27 -13.63
C PHE A 227 16.19 1.72 -12.20
N GLY A 228 16.16 0.78 -11.25
CA GLY A 228 15.97 1.12 -9.84
C GLY A 228 17.02 2.10 -9.31
N LYS A 229 18.29 1.91 -9.70
CA LYS A 229 19.37 2.86 -9.38
C LYS A 229 19.13 4.23 -10.00
N TRP A 230 18.73 4.32 -11.26
CA TRP A 230 18.46 5.59 -11.95
C TRP A 230 17.34 6.40 -11.25
N VAL A 231 16.28 5.74 -10.79
CA VAL A 231 15.25 6.38 -9.96
C VAL A 231 15.86 6.85 -8.64
N ALA A 232 16.66 6.02 -7.98
CA ALA A 232 17.36 6.37 -6.75
C ALA A 232 18.37 7.51 -6.96
N ASP A 233 19.04 7.57 -8.10
CA ASP A 233 19.96 8.66 -8.48
C ASP A 233 19.23 10.00 -8.53
N SER A 234 17.98 10.02 -9.01
CA SER A 234 17.16 11.26 -9.02
C SER A 234 16.89 11.78 -7.62
N ILE A 235 16.63 10.87 -6.66
CA ILE A 235 16.47 11.21 -5.24
C ILE A 235 17.80 11.65 -4.62
N TYR A 236 18.86 10.88 -4.83
CA TYR A 236 20.18 11.15 -4.26
C TYR A 236 20.76 12.46 -4.75
N LYS A 237 20.59 12.76 -6.06
CA LYS A 237 21.01 14.02 -6.68
C LYS A 237 20.28 15.23 -6.09
N ALA A 238 18.98 15.10 -5.81
CA ALA A 238 18.19 16.16 -5.18
C ALA A 238 18.73 16.51 -3.77
N MET A 239 19.32 15.54 -3.06
CA MET A 239 19.86 15.72 -1.71
C MET A 239 21.33 16.14 -1.71
N THR A 240 22.14 15.72 -2.70
CA THR A 240 23.61 15.81 -2.65
C THR A 240 24.24 16.49 -3.85
N GLY A 241 23.51 16.68 -4.93
CA GLY A 241 24.07 17.10 -6.23
C GLY A 241 24.84 16.00 -6.98
N LYS A 242 24.97 14.78 -6.43
CA LYS A 242 25.78 13.67 -6.97
C LYS A 242 24.90 12.48 -7.33
N LEU A 243 25.44 11.52 -8.10
CA LEU A 243 24.83 10.23 -8.38
C LEU A 243 25.45 9.13 -7.52
N LEU A 244 24.69 8.06 -7.30
CA LEU A 244 25.14 6.88 -6.54
C LEU A 244 26.27 6.15 -7.27
N LYS A 245 27.31 5.76 -6.53
CA LYS A 245 28.42 4.99 -7.09
C LYS A 245 28.04 3.52 -7.20
N ILE A 246 28.16 2.95 -8.39
CA ILE A 246 27.94 1.52 -8.64
C ILE A 246 28.80 0.65 -7.70
N LYS A 247 30.04 1.07 -7.44
CA LYS A 247 30.95 0.36 -6.53
C LYS A 247 30.33 0.14 -5.15
N ASP A 248 29.67 1.15 -4.59
CA ASP A 248 29.03 1.04 -3.27
C ASP A 248 27.83 0.11 -3.28
N LEU A 249 27.10 0.07 -4.41
CA LEU A 249 25.89 -0.76 -4.54
C LEU A 249 26.19 -2.23 -4.77
N LYS A 250 27.40 -2.58 -5.30
CA LYS A 250 27.84 -3.95 -5.55
C LYS A 250 28.30 -4.70 -4.30
N VAL A 251 28.29 -4.08 -3.12
CA VAL A 251 28.74 -4.73 -1.89
C VAL A 251 27.78 -5.84 -1.51
N LYS A 252 28.32 -7.06 -1.37
CA LYS A 252 27.56 -8.27 -1.05
C LYS A 252 27.36 -8.46 0.44
N HIS A 253 26.17 -8.90 0.81
CA HIS A 253 25.81 -9.18 2.21
C HIS A 253 25.93 -10.68 2.55
N ILE A 254 27.01 -11.32 2.16
CA ILE A 254 27.17 -12.79 2.23
C ILE A 254 26.91 -13.33 3.65
N GLY A 255 27.38 -12.64 4.69
CA GLY A 255 27.23 -13.09 6.08
C GLY A 255 25.84 -12.88 6.69
N ILE A 256 24.96 -12.10 6.05
CA ILE A 256 23.66 -11.70 6.62
C ILE A 256 22.44 -12.10 5.78
N ARG A 257 22.61 -12.77 4.66
CA ARG A 257 21.53 -13.23 3.78
C ARG A 257 20.73 -14.40 4.30
N GLY A 258 21.24 -15.12 5.29
CA GLY A 258 20.63 -16.36 5.79
C GLY A 258 20.70 -17.52 4.80
N ASN A 259 19.90 -18.56 5.07
CA ASN A 259 19.92 -19.82 4.30
C ASN A 259 18.86 -19.90 3.19
N SER A 260 18.17 -18.79 2.88
CA SER A 260 17.10 -18.79 1.86
C SER A 260 17.62 -18.85 0.43
N PHE A 261 18.88 -18.50 0.18
CA PHE A 261 19.50 -18.42 -1.13
C PHE A 261 20.57 -19.50 -1.27
N THR A 262 20.78 -19.98 -2.52
CA THR A 262 21.90 -20.86 -2.82
C THR A 262 23.06 -20.08 -3.39
N LYS A 263 24.30 -20.45 -3.01
CA LYS A 263 25.51 -19.77 -3.52
C LYS A 263 25.57 -19.84 -5.04
N TYR A 264 25.19 -20.96 -5.64
CA TYR A 264 25.18 -21.13 -7.09
C TYR A 264 24.35 -20.05 -7.80
N TYR A 265 23.09 -19.86 -7.38
CA TYR A 265 22.22 -18.87 -8.01
C TYR A 265 22.68 -17.42 -7.75
N GLU A 266 23.22 -17.15 -6.56
CA GLU A 266 23.74 -15.83 -6.20
C GLU A 266 24.98 -15.44 -7.02
N PHE A 267 25.83 -16.40 -7.35
CA PHE A 267 27.05 -16.14 -8.13
C PHE A 267 26.85 -16.21 -9.64
N SER A 268 25.97 -17.10 -10.11
CA SER A 268 25.80 -17.34 -11.54
C SER A 268 24.82 -16.37 -12.20
N ARG A 269 23.79 -15.96 -11.48
CA ARG A 269 22.71 -15.15 -12.08
C ARG A 269 23.00 -13.67 -12.12
N ASP A 270 23.38 -13.08 -11.06
CA ASP A 270 23.87 -11.73 -10.93
C ASP A 270 23.98 -11.36 -9.45
N PRO A 271 25.17 -11.42 -8.88
CA PRO A 271 25.35 -11.10 -7.46
C PRO A 271 25.17 -9.61 -7.15
N PHE A 272 24.95 -8.78 -8.14
CA PHE A 272 24.95 -7.33 -8.02
C PHE A 272 23.55 -6.72 -8.01
N PHE A 273 22.48 -7.52 -8.11
CA PHE A 273 21.13 -7.02 -8.01
C PHE A 273 20.26 -7.85 -7.03
N GLY A 274 19.02 -7.41 -6.85
CA GLY A 274 18.12 -8.04 -5.91
C GLY A 274 18.24 -7.45 -4.50
N LEU A 275 18.38 -8.32 -3.50
CA LEU A 275 18.33 -7.93 -2.09
C LEU A 275 19.46 -6.99 -1.66
N ASP A 276 20.70 -7.33 -1.98
CA ASP A 276 21.86 -6.53 -1.58
C ASP A 276 21.83 -5.16 -2.24
N TRP A 277 21.57 -5.15 -3.53
CA TRP A 277 21.50 -3.94 -4.34
C TRP A 277 20.45 -2.96 -3.80
N THR A 278 19.23 -3.43 -3.53
CA THR A 278 18.13 -2.59 -3.04
C THR A 278 18.39 -2.08 -1.63
N ARG A 279 18.97 -2.92 -0.75
CA ARG A 279 19.40 -2.50 0.60
C ARG A 279 20.48 -1.43 0.54
N ASN A 280 21.49 -1.61 -0.32
CA ASN A 280 22.58 -0.64 -0.48
C ASN A 280 22.06 0.70 -1.01
N ILE A 281 21.14 0.70 -1.97
CA ILE A 281 20.46 1.90 -2.44
C ILE A 281 19.74 2.59 -1.27
N ALA A 282 18.89 1.89 -0.56
CA ALA A 282 18.12 2.47 0.54
C ALA A 282 19.02 3.02 1.65
N TYR A 283 20.09 2.29 2.01
CA TYR A 283 21.06 2.74 2.98
C TYR A 283 21.74 4.06 2.57
N LYS A 284 22.18 4.16 1.30
CA LYS A 284 22.82 5.37 0.78
C LYS A 284 21.87 6.56 0.70
N LEU A 285 20.61 6.31 0.40
CA LEU A 285 19.57 7.36 0.41
C LEU A 285 19.28 7.88 1.82
N LYS A 286 19.33 7.02 2.85
CA LYS A 286 19.14 7.42 4.25
C LYS A 286 20.37 8.08 4.84
N ASN A 287 21.55 7.53 4.58
CA ASN A 287 22.82 7.91 5.17
C ASN A 287 23.72 8.56 4.09
N VAL A 288 23.31 9.76 3.68
CA VAL A 288 24.01 10.54 2.64
C VAL A 288 25.47 10.73 3.03
N ASP A 289 26.37 10.56 2.04
CA ASP A 289 27.83 10.66 2.17
C ASP A 289 28.48 9.70 3.19
N ALA A 290 27.74 8.84 3.89
CA ALA A 290 28.30 7.82 4.76
C ALA A 290 28.84 6.62 3.97
N ASN A 291 29.89 5.98 4.51
CA ASN A 291 30.30 4.67 4.03
C ASN A 291 29.22 3.62 4.32
N LEU A 292 29.16 2.59 3.48
CA LEU A 292 28.22 1.50 3.68
C LEU A 292 28.59 0.71 4.94
N ASP A 293 27.60 0.58 5.85
CA ASP A 293 27.72 -0.21 7.06
C ASP A 293 26.80 -1.42 6.98
N LEU A 294 27.39 -2.60 6.78
CA LEU A 294 26.63 -3.86 6.62
C LEU A 294 25.86 -4.25 7.86
N SER A 295 26.24 -3.78 9.05
CA SER A 295 25.49 -4.05 10.29
C SER A 295 24.13 -3.34 10.30
N ARG A 296 23.97 -2.28 9.51
CA ARG A 296 22.81 -1.39 9.50
C ARG A 296 21.96 -1.44 8.22
N VAL A 297 22.41 -2.17 7.18
CA VAL A 297 21.68 -2.20 5.89
C VAL A 297 20.26 -2.76 6.00
N LYS A 298 19.97 -3.57 7.02
CA LYS A 298 18.63 -4.11 7.28
C LYS A 298 17.67 -3.14 7.97
N GLU A 299 18.14 -1.99 8.46
CA GLU A 299 17.29 -1.01 9.15
C GLU A 299 16.15 -0.46 8.28
N LEU A 300 16.29 -0.56 6.97
CA LEU A 300 15.33 -0.07 6.00
C LEU A 300 14.44 -1.16 5.42
N ASP A 301 14.64 -2.39 5.84
CA ASP A 301 13.76 -3.49 5.47
C ASP A 301 12.33 -3.22 6.00
N VAL A 302 11.34 -3.49 5.18
CA VAL A 302 9.95 -3.53 5.61
C VAL A 302 9.69 -4.91 6.21
N ASN A 303 9.74 -5.02 7.53
CA ASN A 303 9.65 -6.29 8.24
C ASN A 303 8.66 -6.27 9.43
N ASN A 304 7.93 -5.17 9.60
CA ASN A 304 7.13 -4.88 10.80
C ASN A 304 5.62 -4.74 10.55
N ILE A 305 5.09 -5.38 9.50
CA ILE A 305 3.65 -5.41 9.25
C ILE A 305 3.03 -6.55 10.07
N GLY A 306 2.46 -6.20 11.24
CA GLY A 306 2.03 -7.16 12.26
C GLY A 306 0.93 -8.15 11.84
N PHE A 307 0.26 -7.91 10.72
CA PHE A 307 -0.84 -8.76 10.22
C PHE A 307 -0.38 -9.83 9.23
N LEU A 308 0.88 -9.78 8.79
CA LEU A 308 1.44 -10.65 7.76
C LEU A 308 2.71 -11.34 8.22
N LYS A 309 2.90 -12.56 7.74
CA LYS A 309 4.13 -13.31 7.99
C LYS A 309 5.25 -12.74 7.12
N TYR A 310 6.23 -12.13 7.76
CA TYR A 310 7.50 -11.77 7.13
C TYR A 310 8.46 -12.96 7.17
N ILE A 311 9.13 -13.24 6.07
CA ILE A 311 10.21 -14.23 6.01
C ILE A 311 11.51 -13.47 5.79
N GLU A 312 12.43 -13.60 6.74
CA GLU A 312 13.68 -12.86 6.71
C GLU A 312 14.44 -13.08 5.39
N ASN A 313 14.90 -11.99 4.80
CA ASN A 313 15.58 -11.90 3.51
C ASN A 313 14.76 -12.35 2.29
N ARG A 314 13.54 -12.87 2.44
CA ARG A 314 12.60 -13.12 1.33
C ARG A 314 11.56 -12.04 1.19
N GLY A 315 11.11 -11.50 2.33
CA GLY A 315 10.00 -10.56 2.41
C GLY A 315 8.65 -11.24 2.62
N TYR A 316 7.63 -10.73 1.97
CA TYR A 316 6.24 -11.16 2.05
C TYR A 316 5.80 -11.90 0.80
N GLU A 317 4.76 -12.72 0.89
CA GLU A 317 4.09 -13.28 -0.28
C GLU A 317 3.56 -12.16 -1.17
N ILE A 318 3.79 -12.28 -2.48
CA ILE A 318 3.43 -11.23 -3.45
C ILE A 318 1.91 -10.98 -3.50
N ASP A 319 1.11 -11.97 -3.10
CA ASP A 319 -0.34 -11.83 -3.06
C ASP A 319 -0.83 -10.77 -2.07
N ASN A 320 -0.03 -10.48 -1.06
CA ASN A 320 -0.31 -9.46 -0.05
C ASN A 320 0.20 -8.07 -0.45
N LEU A 321 0.82 -7.90 -1.62
CA LEU A 321 1.53 -6.66 -1.97
C LEU A 321 0.62 -5.42 -1.93
N GLU A 322 -0.61 -5.51 -2.40
CA GLU A 322 -1.54 -4.37 -2.39
C GLU A 322 -1.87 -3.92 -0.97
N PHE A 323 -2.14 -4.87 -0.07
CA PHE A 323 -2.36 -4.59 1.34
C PHE A 323 -1.12 -3.97 2.00
N ILE A 324 0.06 -4.53 1.74
CA ILE A 324 1.34 -4.04 2.27
C ILE A 324 1.55 -2.58 1.89
N LEU A 325 1.39 -2.26 0.60
CA LEU A 325 1.62 -0.91 0.09
C LEU A 325 0.57 0.08 0.61
N TYR A 326 -0.68 -0.35 0.79
CA TYR A 326 -1.68 0.48 1.44
C TYR A 326 -1.32 0.77 2.90
N TYR A 327 -0.98 -0.28 3.66
CA TYR A 327 -0.55 -0.14 5.05
C TYR A 327 0.62 0.84 5.19
N LEU A 328 1.62 0.71 4.31
CA LEU A 328 2.79 1.57 4.29
C LEU A 328 2.43 3.01 3.87
N ALA A 329 1.54 3.20 2.90
CA ALA A 329 1.08 4.54 2.52
C ALA A 329 0.43 5.26 3.72
N VAL A 330 -0.35 4.54 4.53
CA VAL A 330 -0.98 5.11 5.73
C VAL A 330 0.04 5.38 6.84
N LYS A 331 0.97 4.44 7.09
CA LYS A 331 1.89 4.51 8.22
C LYS A 331 3.15 5.33 7.95
N GLU A 332 3.61 5.33 6.72
CA GLU A 332 4.86 5.96 6.29
C GLU A 332 4.62 6.86 5.05
N PRO A 333 3.71 7.87 5.12
CA PRO A 333 3.44 8.73 3.97
C PRO A 333 4.72 9.42 3.49
N GLY A 334 4.83 9.62 2.17
CA GLY A 334 6.02 10.22 1.56
C GLY A 334 7.20 9.26 1.35
N HIS A 335 7.00 7.94 1.53
CA HIS A 335 7.99 6.92 1.20
C HIS A 335 7.63 6.19 -0.09
N MET A 336 8.68 5.83 -0.83
CA MET A 336 8.66 4.87 -1.92
C MET A 336 9.40 3.60 -1.49
N TYR A 337 9.29 2.55 -2.29
CA TYR A 337 9.89 1.26 -1.97
C TYR A 337 10.59 0.65 -3.17
N PHE A 338 11.78 0.08 -2.93
CA PHE A 338 12.41 -0.82 -3.88
C PHE A 338 12.03 -2.24 -3.50
N GLY A 339 11.47 -2.98 -4.46
CA GLY A 339 11.03 -4.35 -4.28
C GLY A 339 11.97 -5.33 -4.97
N SER A 340 12.55 -6.26 -4.21
CA SER A 340 13.28 -7.42 -4.74
C SER A 340 12.37 -8.63 -4.81
N LEU A 341 12.04 -9.08 -6.01
CA LEU A 341 11.23 -10.27 -6.25
C LEU A 341 12.07 -11.53 -6.14
N ASN A 342 11.58 -12.46 -5.33
CA ASN A 342 12.22 -13.73 -5.04
C ASN A 342 11.29 -14.87 -5.42
N THR A 343 11.75 -15.74 -6.33
CA THR A 343 11.00 -16.92 -6.78
C THR A 343 11.59 -18.19 -6.19
N THR A 344 10.76 -19.19 -5.98
CA THR A 344 11.22 -20.51 -5.54
C THR A 344 12.05 -21.19 -6.61
N ILE A 345 12.99 -22.04 -6.18
CA ILE A 345 13.85 -22.82 -7.08
C ILE A 345 13.29 -24.25 -7.15
N ASN A 346 12.95 -24.71 -8.36
CA ASN A 346 12.51 -26.08 -8.57
C ASN A 346 13.58 -27.07 -8.12
N GLY A 347 13.17 -28.09 -7.36
CA GLY A 347 14.09 -29.11 -6.82
C GLY A 347 14.84 -28.68 -5.54
N PHE A 348 14.67 -27.45 -5.06
CA PHE A 348 15.31 -26.96 -3.83
C PHE A 348 14.27 -26.38 -2.87
N PRO A 349 13.56 -27.20 -2.09
CA PRO A 349 12.53 -26.74 -1.17
C PRO A 349 13.06 -25.68 -0.22
N GLY A 350 12.29 -24.60 -0.06
CA GLY A 350 12.67 -23.50 0.84
C GLY A 350 13.78 -22.58 0.31
N LYS A 351 14.32 -22.80 -0.89
CA LYS A 351 15.28 -21.90 -1.52
C LYS A 351 14.63 -20.99 -2.54
N VAL A 352 15.13 -19.76 -2.62
CA VAL A 352 14.67 -18.74 -3.57
C VAL A 352 15.88 -18.13 -4.29
N PHE A 353 15.61 -17.44 -5.38
CA PHE A 353 16.59 -16.59 -6.05
C PHE A 353 15.96 -15.26 -6.47
N HIS A 354 16.78 -14.25 -6.59
CA HIS A 354 16.35 -12.94 -7.07
C HIS A 354 15.97 -13.01 -8.54
N LYS A 355 14.79 -12.52 -8.86
CA LYS A 355 14.26 -12.58 -10.22
C LYS A 355 14.13 -11.21 -10.86
N HIS A 356 13.74 -10.22 -10.09
CA HIS A 356 13.40 -8.90 -10.62
C HIS A 356 13.46 -7.82 -9.54
N VAL A 357 13.72 -6.59 -9.95
CA VAL A 357 13.64 -5.39 -9.11
C VAL A 357 12.56 -4.46 -9.65
N VAL A 358 11.71 -3.95 -8.78
CA VAL A 358 10.64 -3.01 -9.12
C VAL A 358 10.71 -1.78 -8.20
N VAL A 359 10.20 -0.66 -8.69
CA VAL A 359 10.07 0.57 -7.91
C VAL A 359 8.59 0.86 -7.66
N LEU A 360 8.23 1.10 -6.41
CA LEU A 360 6.86 1.15 -5.94
C LEU A 360 6.58 2.48 -5.24
N PHE A 361 5.56 3.18 -5.70
CA PHE A 361 5.12 4.46 -5.17
C PHE A 361 3.67 4.34 -4.71
N PRO A 362 3.41 4.00 -3.43
CA PRO A 362 2.06 3.97 -2.89
C PRO A 362 1.65 5.37 -2.42
N PHE A 363 0.46 5.82 -2.79
CA PHE A 363 -0.07 7.13 -2.38
C PHE A 363 -1.60 7.14 -2.43
N ILE A 364 -2.19 8.14 -1.80
CA ILE A 364 -3.60 8.47 -1.94
C ILE A 364 -3.69 9.70 -2.84
N ASP A 365 -4.43 9.58 -3.93
CA ASP A 365 -4.58 10.66 -4.92
C ASP A 365 -5.55 11.75 -4.43
N ARG A 366 -5.69 12.83 -5.24
CA ARG A 366 -6.57 13.96 -4.92
C ARG A 366 -8.05 13.60 -4.84
N GLU A 367 -8.42 12.45 -5.36
CA GLU A 367 -9.77 11.89 -5.26
C GLU A 367 -9.93 11.00 -4.02
N SER A 368 -8.96 10.99 -3.11
CA SER A 368 -8.91 10.12 -1.92
C SER A 368 -8.90 8.62 -2.25
N ILE A 369 -8.42 8.25 -3.44
CA ILE A 369 -8.32 6.87 -3.90
C ILE A 369 -6.87 6.40 -3.70
N PHE A 370 -6.71 5.22 -3.10
CA PHE A 370 -5.40 4.58 -3.01
C PHE A 370 -4.90 4.15 -4.38
N ARG A 371 -3.70 4.56 -4.72
CA ARG A 371 -2.98 4.24 -5.95
C ARG A 371 -1.62 3.65 -5.64
N VAL A 372 -1.16 2.83 -6.54
CA VAL A 372 0.23 2.38 -6.60
C VAL A 372 0.74 2.60 -8.01
N SER A 373 1.75 3.45 -8.14
CA SER A 373 2.54 3.50 -9.35
C SER A 373 3.68 2.49 -9.21
N LEU A 374 3.65 1.45 -10.03
CA LEU A 374 4.66 0.40 -10.09
C LEU A 374 5.46 0.61 -11.37
N MET A 375 6.71 1.07 -11.21
CA MET A 375 7.61 1.38 -12.33
C MET A 375 8.59 0.24 -12.55
N GLU A 376 8.70 -0.15 -13.81
CA GLU A 376 9.69 -1.06 -14.34
C GLU A 376 10.43 -0.37 -15.50
N ILE A 377 11.38 -1.05 -16.17
CA ILE A 377 12.06 -0.44 -17.31
C ILE A 377 11.02 -0.05 -18.37
N ASN A 378 10.96 1.24 -18.71
CA ASN A 378 10.08 1.82 -19.74
C ASN A 378 8.57 1.71 -19.50
N ASP A 379 8.11 1.16 -18.40
CA ASP A 379 6.68 0.90 -18.22
C ASP A 379 6.20 1.16 -16.80
N GLU A 380 4.97 1.62 -16.71
CA GLU A 380 4.20 1.65 -15.47
C GLU A 380 3.21 0.49 -15.50
N THR A 381 3.47 -0.54 -14.71
CA THR A 381 2.65 -1.75 -14.68
C THR A 381 1.73 -1.78 -13.46
N SER A 382 0.89 -2.80 -13.36
CA SER A 382 -0.01 -2.99 -12.22
C SER A 382 0.45 -4.12 -11.30
N ILE A 383 0.05 -4.05 -10.02
CA ILE A 383 0.25 -5.16 -9.07
C ILE A 383 -0.36 -6.45 -9.61
N LYS A 384 -1.53 -6.38 -10.28
CA LYS A 384 -2.16 -7.54 -10.90
C LYS A 384 -1.27 -8.16 -11.99
N SER A 385 -0.67 -7.34 -12.85
CA SER A 385 0.26 -7.80 -13.89
C SER A 385 1.50 -8.42 -13.27
N LEU A 386 2.09 -7.78 -12.25
CA LEU A 386 3.27 -8.30 -11.55
C LEU A 386 2.98 -9.67 -10.91
N ARG A 387 1.87 -9.83 -10.21
CA ARG A 387 1.44 -11.10 -9.61
C ARG A 387 1.21 -12.18 -10.68
N GLY A 388 0.63 -11.83 -11.81
CA GLY A 388 0.42 -12.76 -12.93
C GLY A 388 1.72 -13.27 -13.55
N ARG A 389 2.75 -12.42 -13.64
CA ARG A 389 4.09 -12.80 -14.14
C ARG A 389 4.93 -13.61 -13.14
N TYR A 390 4.71 -13.38 -11.85
CA TYR A 390 5.49 -13.98 -10.75
C TYR A 390 4.59 -14.65 -9.70
N PRO A 391 3.78 -15.64 -10.07
CA PRO A 391 2.91 -16.32 -9.11
C PRO A 391 3.74 -17.06 -8.05
N ASN A 392 3.20 -17.19 -6.83
CA ASN A 392 3.83 -17.88 -5.71
C ASN A 392 5.23 -17.35 -5.33
N SER A 393 5.50 -16.09 -5.64
CA SER A 393 6.77 -15.44 -5.35
C SER A 393 6.69 -14.63 -4.05
N TYR A 394 7.85 -14.21 -3.57
CA TYR A 394 8.00 -13.31 -2.45
C TYR A 394 8.54 -11.96 -2.93
N ILE A 395 8.19 -10.91 -2.24
CA ILE A 395 8.75 -9.58 -2.46
C ILE A 395 9.37 -9.04 -1.17
N HIS A 396 10.66 -8.76 -1.23
CA HIS A 396 11.37 -8.05 -0.17
C HIS A 396 11.35 -6.56 -0.47
N LEU A 397 10.92 -5.75 0.47
CA LEU A 397 10.79 -4.30 0.31
C LEU A 397 11.79 -3.58 1.20
N VAL A 398 12.42 -2.54 0.65
CA VAL A 398 13.20 -1.56 1.40
C VAL A 398 12.62 -0.17 1.16
N ARG A 399 12.57 0.66 2.22
CA ARG A 399 11.97 1.99 2.17
C ARG A 399 12.97 3.07 1.81
N ALA A 400 12.50 4.08 1.08
CA ALA A 400 13.23 5.30 0.81
C ALA A 400 12.30 6.52 0.92
N LYS A 401 12.73 7.55 1.62
CA LYS A 401 11.97 8.80 1.73
C LYS A 401 12.18 9.65 0.49
N VAL A 402 11.10 10.19 -0.07
CA VAL A 402 11.15 11.07 -1.25
C VAL A 402 11.26 12.52 -0.79
N PRO A 403 12.26 13.30 -1.25
CA PRO A 403 12.39 14.72 -0.94
C PRO A 403 11.31 15.55 -1.65
N LYS A 404 11.09 16.79 -1.18
CA LYS A 404 10.05 17.68 -1.75
C LYS A 404 10.34 18.10 -3.18
N ASN A 405 11.58 18.46 -3.46
CA ASN A 405 11.99 18.95 -4.77
C ASN A 405 12.87 17.91 -5.44
N ILE A 406 12.36 17.30 -6.49
CA ILE A 406 13.07 16.28 -7.25
C ILE A 406 12.98 16.58 -8.74
N SER A 407 14.08 16.34 -9.44
CA SER A 407 14.12 16.32 -10.90
C SER A 407 14.72 15.02 -11.39
N ILE A 408 14.15 14.44 -12.42
CA ILE A 408 14.61 13.18 -12.98
C ILE A 408 15.98 13.37 -13.65
N VAL A 409 16.91 12.49 -13.34
CA VAL A 409 18.23 12.49 -13.97
C VAL A 409 18.09 12.20 -15.48
N PRO A 410 18.61 13.09 -16.36
CA PRO A 410 18.52 12.83 -17.79
C PRO A 410 19.35 11.61 -18.18
N ILE A 411 18.84 10.81 -19.11
CA ILE A 411 19.57 9.71 -19.72
C ILE A 411 20.35 10.26 -20.90
N PRO A 412 21.63 9.90 -21.09
CA PRO A 412 22.42 10.37 -22.23
C PRO A 412 21.72 10.05 -23.56
N LYS A 413 21.63 11.04 -24.44
CA LYS A 413 21.12 10.82 -25.78
C LYS A 413 22.13 9.95 -26.56
N ARG A 414 21.61 9.10 -27.47
CA ARG A 414 22.46 8.40 -28.44
C ARG A 414 23.42 9.39 -29.09
N ILE A 415 24.69 9.10 -29.04
CA ILE A 415 25.65 9.80 -29.86
C ILE A 415 25.49 9.16 -31.27
N ASN A 416 24.73 9.82 -32.15
CA ASN A 416 24.77 9.48 -33.55
C ASN A 416 26.22 9.67 -34.03
N LYS A 417 26.97 8.59 -34.16
CA LYS A 417 28.30 8.58 -34.77
C LYS A 417 28.24 8.61 -36.32
N ASP A 418 27.12 9.11 -36.85
CA ASP A 418 26.99 9.35 -38.29
C ASP A 418 27.11 10.87 -38.54
N LYS A 419 28.34 11.36 -38.50
CA LYS A 419 28.84 12.52 -39.26
C LYS A 419 30.30 12.31 -39.61
#